data_b6168593e8d1b7a2964446c32368f45b
#
_entry.id   b6168593e8d1b7a2964446c32368f45b
#
_cell.length_a   1.000
_cell.length_b   1.000
_cell.length_c   1.000
_cell.angle_alpha   90.00
_cell.angle_beta   90.00
_cell.angle_gamma   90.00
#
_symmetry.space_group_name_H-M   'P 1'
#
loop_
_entity.id
_entity.type
_entity.pdbx_description
1 polymer ?
#
loop_
_entity_poly.entity_id
_entity_poly.type
_entity_poly.pdbx_seq_one_letter_code
_entity_poly.pdbx_strand_id
1 'polypeptide(L)'
;NGSPVKKGDEKIDPERDEIRVLGEPVLLRRHMVLMMNKPGGVLSASRDPKAETVVDLLPPELYRRGLFPAGRLDKDTEGLLILTDDGDLAHRMLAPKSHVYKLYQARLDEPATREDAALFAQGLRAGELECLPAELILGDDPCEVRVRVREGKFHQIKRMFHAVGK
;
A
#
# COMPACT_ATOMS: atom_id res chain seq x y z
N ASN A 1 -6.28 -21.20 -28.76
CA ASN A 1 -5.60 -22.21 -29.62
C ASN A 1 -6.40 -22.55 -30.90
N GLY A 2 -7.46 -21.80 -31.23
CA GLY A 2 -8.22 -21.93 -32.46
C GLY A 2 -9.29 -23.05 -32.50
N SER A 3 -9.40 -23.89 -31.47
CA SER A 3 -10.44 -24.91 -31.36
C SER A 3 -11.61 -24.41 -30.49
N PRO A 4 -12.87 -24.59 -30.95
CA PRO A 4 -14.02 -24.18 -30.14
C PRO A 4 -14.15 -25.06 -28.90
N VAL A 5 -14.32 -24.43 -27.75
CA VAL A 5 -14.61 -25.11 -26.48
C VAL A 5 -16.06 -25.60 -26.50
N LYS A 6 -16.28 -26.87 -26.23
CA LYS A 6 -17.63 -27.46 -26.18
C LYS A 6 -18.18 -27.62 -24.77
N LYS A 7 -17.33 -27.53 -23.74
CA LYS A 7 -17.71 -27.68 -22.33
C LYS A 7 -17.11 -26.53 -21.50
N GLY A 8 -17.91 -25.94 -20.66
CA GLY A 8 -17.49 -24.78 -19.84
C GLY A 8 -16.52 -25.11 -18.69
N ASP A 9 -16.23 -26.38 -18.44
CA ASP A 9 -15.32 -26.90 -17.41
C ASP A 9 -13.95 -27.32 -17.97
N GLU A 10 -13.66 -27.04 -19.25
CA GLU A 10 -12.37 -27.33 -19.85
C GLU A 10 -11.26 -26.53 -19.16
N LYS A 11 -10.24 -27.25 -18.69
CA LYS A 11 -9.09 -26.62 -18.04
C LYS A 11 -8.19 -25.96 -19.08
N ILE A 12 -7.84 -24.74 -18.82
CA ILE A 12 -6.96 -23.92 -19.66
C ILE A 12 -5.72 -23.49 -18.87
N ASP A 13 -4.61 -23.31 -19.56
CA ASP A 13 -3.39 -22.71 -19.04
C ASP A 13 -3.34 -21.24 -19.49
N PRO A 14 -3.54 -20.27 -18.57
CA PRO A 14 -3.57 -18.85 -18.90
C PRO A 14 -2.28 -18.31 -19.53
N GLU A 15 -1.15 -19.02 -19.35
CA GLU A 15 0.16 -18.61 -19.85
C GLU A 15 0.47 -19.16 -21.25
N ARG A 16 -0.25 -20.23 -21.66
CA ARG A 16 0.03 -20.96 -22.90
C ARG A 16 -1.12 -20.96 -23.88
N ASP A 17 -2.35 -20.89 -23.37
CA ASP A 17 -3.54 -21.00 -24.19
C ASP A 17 -4.04 -19.64 -24.66
N GLU A 18 -4.25 -19.51 -25.97
CA GLU A 18 -4.94 -18.38 -26.56
C GLU A 18 -6.44 -18.58 -26.45
N ILE A 19 -7.10 -17.68 -25.71
CA ILE A 19 -8.54 -17.74 -25.49
C ILE A 19 -9.21 -16.59 -26.23
N ARG A 20 -10.28 -16.91 -26.95
CA ARG A 20 -11.12 -15.94 -27.66
C ARG A 20 -12.58 -16.14 -27.28
N VAL A 21 -13.31 -15.05 -27.10
CA VAL A 21 -14.77 -15.02 -26.93
C VAL A 21 -15.35 -14.23 -28.07
N LEU A 22 -16.25 -14.84 -28.84
CA LEU A 22 -16.83 -14.22 -30.04
C LEU A 22 -15.78 -13.68 -31.05
N GLY A 23 -14.64 -14.34 -31.12
CA GLY A 23 -13.53 -13.96 -32.00
C GLY A 23 -12.53 -12.96 -31.37
N GLU A 24 -12.91 -12.28 -30.28
CA GLU A 24 -12.05 -11.33 -29.59
C GLU A 24 -11.13 -12.02 -28.61
N PRO A 25 -9.82 -11.67 -28.56
CA PRO A 25 -8.88 -12.25 -27.61
C PRO A 25 -9.21 -11.83 -26.18
N VAL A 26 -9.23 -12.82 -25.28
CA VAL A 26 -9.41 -12.59 -23.83
C VAL A 26 -8.08 -12.83 -23.13
N LEU A 27 -7.54 -11.77 -22.53
CA LEU A 27 -6.34 -11.86 -21.72
C LEU A 27 -6.70 -12.35 -20.31
N LEU A 28 -6.41 -13.61 -20.03
CA LEU A 28 -6.55 -14.17 -18.70
C LEU A 28 -5.31 -13.80 -17.88
N ARG A 29 -5.46 -12.89 -16.96
CA ARG A 29 -4.42 -12.57 -15.97
C ARG A 29 -4.61 -13.43 -14.74
N ARG A 30 -3.56 -14.16 -14.35
CA ARG A 30 -3.54 -14.97 -13.14
C ARG A 30 -3.77 -14.08 -11.90
N HIS A 31 -3.08 -12.98 -11.85
CA HIS A 31 -3.17 -12.01 -10.75
C HIS A 31 -3.44 -10.59 -11.26
N MET A 32 -4.06 -9.80 -10.43
CA MET A 32 -4.31 -8.38 -10.66
C MET A 32 -3.46 -7.56 -9.68
N VAL A 33 -2.88 -6.50 -10.19
CA VAL A 33 -2.19 -5.48 -9.38
C VAL A 33 -2.73 -4.12 -9.80
N LEU A 34 -3.28 -3.40 -8.86
CA LEU A 34 -3.82 -2.05 -9.05
C LEU A 34 -3.03 -1.07 -8.19
N MET A 35 -2.76 0.08 -8.73
CA MET A 35 -2.19 1.21 -8.02
C MET A 35 -3.28 2.23 -7.77
N MET A 36 -3.50 2.60 -6.52
CA MET A 36 -4.51 3.55 -6.09
C MET A 36 -3.85 4.74 -5.39
N ASN A 37 -4.32 5.95 -5.70
CA ASN A 37 -4.15 7.09 -4.80
C ASN A 37 -5.28 7.03 -3.77
N LYS A 38 -5.02 6.46 -2.60
CA LYS A 38 -6.03 6.29 -1.56
C LYS A 38 -6.47 7.65 -1.04
N PRO A 39 -7.77 7.97 -1.04
CA PRO A 39 -8.27 9.18 -0.41
C PRO A 39 -8.30 9.07 1.12
N GLY A 40 -8.34 10.21 1.80
CA GLY A 40 -8.62 10.29 3.23
C GLY A 40 -10.02 9.78 3.58
N GLY A 41 -10.21 9.31 4.80
CA GLY A 41 -11.51 8.87 5.31
C GLY A 41 -11.88 7.42 5.02
N VAL A 42 -11.11 6.69 4.20
CA VAL A 42 -11.37 5.32 3.74
C VAL A 42 -10.42 4.32 4.38
N LEU A 43 -10.92 3.12 4.72
CA LEU A 43 -10.12 2.07 5.34
C LEU A 43 -9.27 1.30 4.33
N SER A 44 -8.02 1.03 4.67
CA SER A 44 -7.16 0.08 3.96
C SER A 44 -7.52 -1.36 4.34
N ALA A 45 -8.67 -1.82 3.86
CA ALA A 45 -9.22 -3.16 4.11
C ALA A 45 -9.90 -3.71 2.85
N SER A 46 -10.11 -5.03 2.79
CA SER A 46 -10.86 -5.66 1.70
C SER A 46 -12.36 -5.51 1.89
N ARG A 47 -12.81 -5.40 3.12
CA ARG A 47 -14.21 -5.17 3.51
C ARG A 47 -14.29 -4.72 4.96
N ASP A 48 -15.31 -3.96 5.28
CA ASP A 48 -15.66 -3.58 6.65
C ASP A 48 -17.18 -3.42 6.74
N PRO A 49 -17.85 -3.86 7.82
CA PRO A 49 -19.32 -3.79 7.93
C PRO A 49 -19.84 -2.39 8.25
N LYS A 50 -18.99 -1.45 8.63
CA LYS A 50 -19.39 -0.13 9.16
C LYS A 50 -18.75 1.05 8.42
N ALA A 51 -17.71 0.82 7.66
CA ALA A 51 -16.96 1.89 7.01
C ALA A 51 -16.53 1.48 5.60
N GLU A 52 -16.51 2.47 4.71
CA GLU A 52 -16.05 2.32 3.34
C GLU A 52 -14.58 1.91 3.29
N THR A 53 -14.28 0.98 2.40
CA THR A 53 -12.94 0.43 2.21
C THR A 53 -12.38 0.80 0.84
N VAL A 54 -11.06 0.65 0.70
CA VAL A 54 -10.38 0.90 -0.59
C VAL A 54 -10.87 -0.01 -1.72
N VAL A 55 -11.41 -1.18 -1.41
CA VAL A 55 -11.98 -2.09 -2.43
C VAL A 55 -13.36 -1.61 -2.88
N ASP A 56 -14.14 -0.98 -2.00
CA ASP A 56 -15.46 -0.43 -2.32
C ASP A 56 -15.37 0.75 -3.30
N LEU A 57 -14.21 1.43 -3.38
CA LEU A 57 -13.96 2.52 -4.31
C LEU A 57 -13.65 2.06 -5.74
N LEU A 58 -13.44 0.77 -5.95
CA LEU A 58 -13.08 0.28 -7.28
C LEU A 58 -14.30 0.31 -8.22
N PRO A 59 -14.11 0.80 -9.45
CA PRO A 59 -15.15 0.68 -10.46
C PRO A 59 -15.42 -0.81 -10.78
N PRO A 60 -16.65 -1.16 -11.20
CA PRO A 60 -17.05 -2.55 -11.41
C PRO A 60 -16.09 -3.35 -12.31
N GLU A 61 -15.50 -2.68 -13.31
CA GLU A 61 -14.58 -3.30 -14.29
C GLU A 61 -13.25 -3.74 -13.66
N LEU A 62 -12.85 -3.09 -12.57
CA LEU A 62 -11.62 -3.41 -11.82
C LEU A 62 -11.89 -4.27 -10.59
N TYR A 63 -13.16 -4.43 -10.21
CA TYR A 63 -13.48 -5.27 -9.08
C TYR A 63 -13.21 -6.74 -9.41
N ARG A 64 -12.44 -7.38 -8.56
CA ARG A 64 -12.16 -8.81 -8.64
C ARG A 64 -12.23 -9.43 -7.25
N ARG A 65 -12.86 -10.60 -7.19
CA ARG A 65 -12.92 -11.35 -5.93
C ARG A 65 -11.50 -11.68 -5.45
N GLY A 66 -11.24 -11.41 -4.18
CA GLY A 66 -9.95 -11.70 -3.55
C GLY A 66 -8.96 -10.55 -3.57
N LEU A 67 -9.32 -9.38 -4.13
CA LEU A 67 -8.48 -8.19 -4.00
C LEU A 67 -8.37 -7.74 -2.55
N PHE A 68 -7.15 -7.38 -2.16
CA PHE A 68 -6.84 -6.82 -0.85
C PHE A 68 -5.70 -5.79 -0.96
N PRO A 69 -5.62 -4.84 -0.03
CA PRO A 69 -4.53 -3.87 -0.03
C PRO A 69 -3.22 -4.52 0.43
N ALA A 70 -2.17 -4.39 -0.38
CA ALA A 70 -0.80 -4.80 -0.05
C ALA A 70 -0.15 -3.72 0.84
N GLY A 71 -0.43 -3.77 2.12
CA GLY A 71 -0.09 -2.76 3.11
C GLY A 71 -1.30 -1.96 3.56
N ARG A 72 -1.07 -1.10 4.53
CA ARG A 72 -2.14 -0.30 5.12
C ARG A 72 -1.65 1.12 5.34
N LEU A 73 -2.43 2.08 4.85
CA LEU A 73 -2.39 3.47 5.27
C LEU A 73 -3.47 3.70 6.31
N ASP A 74 -3.23 4.61 7.24
CA ASP A 74 -4.24 5.01 8.22
C ASP A 74 -5.47 5.58 7.51
N LYS A 75 -6.61 5.60 8.19
CA LYS A 75 -7.88 6.07 7.61
C LYS A 75 -7.77 7.47 7.01
N ASP A 76 -7.09 8.36 7.69
CA ASP A 76 -6.87 9.76 7.31
C ASP A 76 -5.62 9.99 6.46
N THR A 77 -4.79 8.97 6.25
CA THR A 77 -3.60 9.07 5.39
C THR A 77 -4.00 8.83 3.93
N GLU A 78 -3.50 9.69 3.06
CA GLU A 78 -3.70 9.65 1.61
C GLU A 78 -2.46 9.12 0.89
N GLY A 79 -2.62 8.71 -0.36
CA GLY A 79 -1.50 8.41 -1.25
C GLY A 79 -1.43 6.98 -1.76
N LEU A 80 -0.23 6.57 -2.17
CA LEU A 80 -0.01 5.33 -2.89
C LEU A 80 -0.37 4.09 -2.07
N LEU A 81 -1.31 3.33 -2.59
CA LEU A 81 -1.68 2.01 -2.06
C LEU A 81 -1.78 1.01 -3.22
N ILE A 82 -1.20 -0.17 -3.03
CA ILE A 82 -1.31 -1.27 -3.99
C ILE A 82 -2.43 -2.20 -3.54
N LEU A 83 -3.33 -2.55 -4.47
CA LEU A 83 -4.30 -3.62 -4.26
C LEU A 83 -3.95 -4.79 -5.18
N THR A 84 -4.05 -6.00 -4.67
CA THR A 84 -3.73 -7.21 -5.44
C THR A 84 -4.50 -8.42 -4.91
N ASP A 85 -4.59 -9.46 -5.72
CA ASP A 85 -5.00 -10.80 -5.31
C ASP A 85 -3.82 -11.78 -5.25
N ASP A 86 -2.58 -11.27 -5.44
CA ASP A 86 -1.33 -12.01 -5.34
C ASP A 86 -0.75 -11.90 -3.92
N GLY A 87 -1.00 -12.93 -3.10
CA GLY A 87 -0.48 -13.00 -1.73
C GLY A 87 1.05 -13.07 -1.66
N ASP A 88 1.70 -13.72 -2.63
CA ASP A 88 3.16 -13.84 -2.67
C ASP A 88 3.82 -12.50 -2.98
N LEU A 89 3.25 -11.75 -3.94
CA LEU A 89 3.69 -10.37 -4.22
C LEU A 89 3.56 -9.49 -2.99
N ALA A 90 2.38 -9.48 -2.37
CA ALA A 90 2.12 -8.68 -1.16
C ALA A 90 3.09 -9.06 -0.02
N HIS A 91 3.31 -10.35 0.20
CA HIS A 91 4.26 -10.83 1.21
C HIS A 91 5.69 -10.34 0.93
N ARG A 92 6.17 -10.46 -0.31
CA ARG A 92 7.49 -9.95 -0.70
C ARG A 92 7.63 -8.44 -0.51
N MET A 93 6.57 -7.66 -0.80
CA MET A 93 6.59 -6.21 -0.61
C MET A 93 6.57 -5.77 0.85
N LEU A 94 5.87 -6.53 1.71
CA LEU A 94 5.60 -6.15 3.10
C LEU A 94 6.55 -6.77 4.10
N ALA A 95 7.24 -7.85 3.73
CA ALA A 95 8.15 -8.56 4.63
C ALA A 95 9.25 -7.62 5.13
N PRO A 96 9.55 -7.60 6.46
CA PRO A 96 10.59 -6.73 7.02
C PRO A 96 11.95 -6.90 6.35
N LYS A 97 12.26 -8.12 5.90
CA LYS A 97 13.51 -8.47 5.21
C LYS A 97 13.61 -7.90 3.78
N SER A 98 12.50 -7.47 3.19
CA SER A 98 12.50 -6.91 1.82
C SER A 98 13.11 -5.53 1.75
N HIS A 99 13.26 -4.84 2.89
CA HIS A 99 13.81 -3.49 2.99
C HIS A 99 13.17 -2.47 2.03
N VAL A 100 11.90 -2.68 1.66
CA VAL A 100 11.16 -1.74 0.80
C VAL A 100 10.89 -0.47 1.60
N TYR A 101 11.51 0.62 1.16
CA TYR A 101 11.27 1.92 1.76
C TYR A 101 9.87 2.45 1.44
N LYS A 102 9.31 3.12 2.43
CA LYS A 102 8.08 3.90 2.31
C LYS A 102 8.43 5.35 2.57
N LEU A 103 8.05 6.22 1.66
CA LEU A 103 8.24 7.66 1.79
C LEU A 103 6.89 8.30 2.12
N TYR A 104 6.86 9.03 3.21
CA TYR A 104 5.70 9.81 3.64
C TYR A 104 6.02 11.30 3.56
N GLN A 105 5.08 12.10 3.13
CA GLN A 105 5.06 13.54 3.33
C GLN A 105 4.18 13.85 4.52
N ALA A 106 4.65 14.71 5.40
CA ALA A 106 3.91 15.15 6.58
C ALA A 106 3.95 16.68 6.69
N ARG A 107 2.84 17.25 7.09
CA ARG A 107 2.74 18.62 7.54
C ARG A 107 2.64 18.64 9.06
N LEU A 108 3.45 19.44 9.69
CA LEU A 108 3.59 19.54 11.15
C LEU A 108 3.01 20.86 11.63
N ASP A 109 2.50 20.86 12.85
CA ASP A 109 2.06 22.09 13.55
C ASP A 109 3.25 22.92 14.03
N GLU A 110 4.37 22.24 14.33
CA GLU A 110 5.61 22.85 14.79
C GLU A 110 6.78 22.51 13.84
N PRO A 111 7.71 23.44 13.57
CA PRO A 111 8.80 23.21 12.63
C PRO A 111 9.73 22.09 13.09
N ALA A 112 10.11 21.21 12.16
CA ALA A 112 11.12 20.20 12.40
C ALA A 112 12.53 20.79 12.36
N THR A 113 13.43 20.21 13.13
CA THR A 113 14.81 20.66 13.31
C THR A 113 15.82 19.62 12.83
N ARG A 114 17.09 20.02 12.75
CA ARG A 114 18.19 19.08 12.47
C ARG A 114 18.39 18.07 13.60
N GLU A 115 18.09 18.46 14.83
CA GLU A 115 18.12 17.61 16.01
C GLU A 115 17.07 16.52 15.91
N ASP A 116 15.85 16.85 15.45
CA ASP A 116 14.81 15.86 15.19
C ASP A 116 15.27 14.86 14.12
N ALA A 117 15.90 15.34 13.05
CA ALA A 117 16.43 14.47 12.00
C ALA A 117 17.53 13.52 12.53
N ALA A 118 18.37 14.00 13.45
CA ALA A 118 19.38 13.17 14.09
C ALA A 118 18.77 12.08 14.99
N LEU A 119 17.67 12.40 15.72
CA LEU A 119 16.93 11.44 16.52
C LEU A 119 16.28 10.38 15.64
N PHE A 120 15.64 10.76 14.53
CA PHE A 120 15.07 9.82 13.57
C PHE A 120 16.14 8.86 13.00
N ALA A 121 17.33 9.39 12.66
CA ALA A 121 18.43 8.60 12.11
C ALA A 121 19.01 7.56 13.08
N GLN A 122 18.91 7.79 14.39
CA GLN A 122 19.33 6.84 15.42
C GLN A 122 18.27 5.78 15.69
N GLY A 123 17.04 6.00 15.24
CA GLY A 123 15.86 5.28 15.70
C GLY A 123 15.38 5.86 17.02
N LEU A 124 14.08 5.83 17.27
CA LEU A 124 13.51 6.42 18.48
C LEU A 124 12.42 5.57 19.10
N ARG A 125 12.23 5.76 20.39
CA ARG A 125 11.16 5.14 21.14
C ARG A 125 9.96 6.07 21.24
N ALA A 126 8.84 5.65 20.66
CA ALA A 126 7.58 6.40 20.66
C ALA A 126 6.56 5.71 21.58
N GLY A 127 6.63 6.00 22.88
CA GLY A 127 5.94 5.25 23.92
C GLY A 127 6.48 3.82 24.04
N GLU A 128 5.63 2.83 23.79
CA GLU A 128 6.04 1.41 23.76
C GLU A 128 6.58 0.96 22.39
N LEU A 129 6.52 1.84 21.39
CA LEU A 129 6.94 1.53 20.03
C LEU A 129 8.44 1.84 19.86
N GLU A 130 9.25 0.83 19.65
CA GLU A 130 10.63 0.99 19.20
C GLU A 130 10.66 1.13 17.68
N CYS A 131 11.13 2.27 17.19
CA CYS A 131 11.24 2.56 15.76
C CYS A 131 12.67 2.36 15.28
N LEU A 132 12.81 1.63 14.15
CA LEU A 132 14.09 1.51 13.47
C LEU A 132 14.57 2.88 12.97
N PRO A 133 15.88 3.05 12.72
CA PRO A 133 16.42 4.23 12.07
C PRO A 133 15.63 4.63 10.83
N ALA A 134 15.26 5.89 10.75
CA ALA A 134 14.49 6.49 9.68
C ALA A 134 15.16 7.78 9.19
N GLU A 135 14.91 8.18 7.97
CA GLU A 135 15.42 9.42 7.42
C GLU A 135 14.32 10.48 7.46
N LEU A 136 14.53 11.54 8.25
CA LEU A 136 13.72 12.74 8.23
C LEU A 136 14.38 13.76 7.28
N ILE A 137 13.69 14.11 6.21
CA ILE A 137 14.13 15.04 5.18
C ILE A 137 13.38 16.34 5.39
N LEU A 138 14.11 17.38 5.78
CA LEU A 138 13.58 18.72 5.95
C LEU A 138 13.32 19.35 4.57
N GLY A 139 12.20 20.06 4.44
CA GLY A 139 11.86 20.84 3.26
C GLY A 139 12.35 22.30 3.37
N ASP A 140 12.02 23.11 2.37
CA ASP A 140 12.24 24.57 2.43
C ASP A 140 11.33 25.20 3.50
N ASP A 141 10.09 24.72 3.62
CA ASP A 141 9.24 24.96 4.79
C ASP A 141 9.53 23.89 5.84
N PRO A 142 10.03 24.27 7.04
CA PRO A 142 10.35 23.30 8.09
C PRO A 142 9.13 22.60 8.69
N CYS A 143 7.92 23.06 8.39
CA CYS A 143 6.68 22.36 8.71
C CYS A 143 6.26 21.34 7.63
N GLU A 144 6.89 21.36 6.45
CA GLU A 144 6.67 20.36 5.40
C GLU A 144 7.88 19.45 5.27
N VAL A 145 7.72 18.23 5.74
CA VAL A 145 8.81 17.26 5.83
C VAL A 145 8.48 15.96 5.10
N ARG A 146 9.53 15.19 4.80
CA ARG A 146 9.38 13.84 4.29
C ARG A 146 10.08 12.86 5.21
N VAL A 147 9.46 11.70 5.43
CA VAL A 147 10.02 10.64 6.27
C VAL A 147 10.13 9.37 5.48
N ARG A 148 11.32 8.78 5.42
CA ARG A 148 11.59 7.51 4.77
C ARG A 148 11.85 6.43 5.80
N VAL A 149 10.97 5.40 5.82
CA VAL A 149 11.02 4.27 6.77
C VAL A 149 11.08 2.94 6.04
N ARG A 150 11.63 1.91 6.70
CA ARG A 150 11.68 0.52 6.17
C ARG A 150 10.61 -0.39 6.77
N GLU A 151 9.92 0.08 7.76
CA GLU A 151 8.89 -0.66 8.48
C GLU A 151 7.53 0.02 8.35
N GLY A 152 6.48 -0.55 8.92
CA GLY A 152 5.13 0.01 8.85
C GLY A 152 4.35 -0.41 10.09
N LYS A 153 4.72 0.17 11.25
CA LYS A 153 4.02 -0.06 12.50
C LYS A 153 2.80 0.83 12.61
N PHE A 154 1.88 0.46 13.49
CA PHE A 154 0.62 1.19 13.68
C PHE A 154 0.86 2.66 14.05
N HIS A 155 0.33 3.56 13.22
CA HIS A 155 0.47 5.02 13.32
C HIS A 155 1.93 5.50 13.50
N GLN A 156 2.88 4.78 12.89
CA GLN A 156 4.30 4.97 13.17
C GLN A 156 4.77 6.41 12.97
N ILE A 157 4.48 7.01 11.82
CA ILE A 157 4.96 8.36 11.49
C ILE A 157 4.44 9.40 12.50
N LYS A 158 3.14 9.36 12.80
CA LYS A 158 2.51 10.23 13.80
C LYS A 158 3.16 10.06 15.17
N ARG A 159 3.34 8.82 15.60
CA ARG A 159 3.95 8.51 16.90
C ARG A 159 5.41 8.95 16.98
N MET A 160 6.17 8.85 15.89
CA MET A 160 7.54 9.32 15.82
C MET A 160 7.61 10.84 16.01
N PHE A 161 6.76 11.61 15.32
CA PHE A 161 6.70 13.06 15.51
C PHE A 161 6.23 13.45 16.90
N HIS A 162 5.22 12.80 17.45
CA HIS A 162 4.81 13.02 18.85
C HIS A 162 5.96 12.78 19.85
N ALA A 163 6.82 11.80 19.60
CA ALA A 163 7.94 11.49 20.48
C ALA A 163 9.02 12.58 20.50
N VAL A 164 9.09 13.42 19.47
CA VAL A 164 9.97 14.60 19.39
C VAL A 164 9.21 15.92 19.61
N GLY A 165 7.98 15.84 20.13
CA GLY A 165 7.18 17.02 20.49
C GLY A 165 6.58 17.77 19.30
N LYS A 166 6.35 17.09 18.19
CA LYS A 166 5.79 17.68 16.98
C LYS A 166 4.42 17.09 16.64
#